data_a344f39086257cf69136068091ad45d7
#
_entry.id   a344f39086257cf69136068091ad45d7
#
_cell.length_a   1.000
_cell.length_b   1.000
_cell.length_c   1.000
_cell.angle_alpha   90.00
_cell.angle_beta   90.00
_cell.angle_gamma   90.00
#
_symmetry.space_group_name_H-M   'P 1'
#
loop_
_entity.id
_entity.type
_entity.pdbx_description
1 polymer ?
#
loop_
_entity_poly.entity_id
_entity_poly.type
_entity_poly.pdbx_seq_one_letter_code
_entity_poly.pdbx_strand_id
1 'polypeptide(L)'
;MNVIFIFSMLIVCDTIGISVGQRSNGVTDDALLEISSRLYGMDVNGAYDQLELNLQTKTSSGSRVDKAPLPLFKNGIPKDVFARPTYAKLLALFDNYLASVNETEQVTPQERAEETAFFDALFGTAVIKATHQFLVSKGLAQPNVELFKEQMKNIWFGLYQRAPGKQGSSGFEHVFLGEFKNGISGLHSWVRFVTEEAKGDLNYLGYTRVLSLGKGPVGLIELPMKYQGVFKPHSTLMIGSSPELEIALYSICFMARPDSLCPIKGQVANGRTTQYSIQTFVSKFHGRQFVGSAFPTF
;
A
#
# COMPACT_ATOMS: atom_id res chain seq x y z
N MET A 1 -9.00 17.81 74.00
CA MET A 1 -9.64 18.52 72.84
C MET A 1 -8.57 18.55 71.74
N ASN A 2 -8.49 17.48 70.94
CA ASN A 2 -7.49 17.33 69.88
C ASN A 2 -8.14 17.68 68.54
N VAL A 3 -7.65 18.75 67.93
CA VAL A 3 -8.07 19.19 66.58
C VAL A 3 -7.17 18.48 65.60
N ILE A 4 -7.79 17.60 64.77
CA ILE A 4 -7.11 16.91 63.65
C ILE A 4 -7.29 17.81 62.42
N PHE A 5 -6.18 18.36 61.89
CA PHE A 5 -6.12 19.01 60.58
C PHE A 5 -6.00 17.93 59.51
N ILE A 6 -7.01 17.80 58.66
CA ILE A 6 -7.00 16.99 57.45
C ILE A 6 -6.43 17.85 56.32
N PHE A 7 -5.19 17.57 55.89
CA PHE A 7 -4.64 18.14 54.67
C PHE A 7 -5.19 17.39 53.47
N SER A 8 -6.01 18.08 52.71
CA SER A 8 -6.50 17.58 51.40
C SER A 8 -5.41 17.76 50.34
N MET A 9 -4.77 16.68 49.95
CA MET A 9 -3.75 16.67 48.92
C MET A 9 -4.46 16.54 47.57
N LEU A 10 -4.58 17.65 46.83
CA LEU A 10 -5.00 17.67 45.43
C LEU A 10 -3.91 17.03 44.59
N ILE A 11 -4.16 15.79 44.13
CA ILE A 11 -3.34 15.15 43.13
C ILE A 11 -3.77 15.76 41.78
N VAL A 12 -2.94 16.67 41.27
CA VAL A 12 -2.99 17.09 39.85
C VAL A 12 -2.43 15.95 39.03
N CYS A 13 -3.31 15.23 38.36
CA CYS A 13 -2.94 14.20 37.40
C CYS A 13 -2.55 14.91 36.10
N ASP A 14 -1.28 15.28 35.96
CA ASP A 14 -0.70 15.66 34.67
C ASP A 14 -0.76 14.44 33.75
N THR A 15 -1.73 14.41 32.84
CA THR A 15 -1.74 13.52 31.71
C THR A 15 -0.62 13.94 30.76
N ILE A 16 0.57 13.36 30.96
CA ILE A 16 1.63 13.41 29.99
C ILE A 16 1.12 12.64 28.78
N GLY A 17 0.61 13.35 27.81
CA GLY A 17 0.35 12.83 26.47
C GLY A 17 1.69 12.38 25.89
N ILE A 18 1.99 11.09 25.95
CA ILE A 18 3.11 10.51 25.21
C ILE A 18 2.71 10.60 23.75
N SER A 19 3.12 11.68 23.08
CA SER A 19 3.13 11.70 21.62
C SER A 19 4.14 10.61 21.22
N VAL A 20 3.65 9.52 20.66
CA VAL A 20 4.51 8.54 19.98
C VAL A 20 5.20 9.34 18.88
N GLY A 21 6.46 9.69 19.12
CA GLY A 21 7.25 10.49 18.20
C GLY A 21 7.29 9.81 16.85
N GLN A 22 6.74 10.49 15.85
CA GLN A 22 6.71 10.01 14.48
C GLN A 22 8.14 9.80 14.00
N ARG A 23 8.52 8.55 13.72
CA ARG A 23 9.86 8.23 13.25
C ARG A 23 10.08 8.85 11.87
N SER A 24 11.02 9.76 11.76
CA SER A 24 11.38 10.47 10.53
C SER A 24 12.87 10.31 10.27
N ASN A 25 13.23 9.95 9.05
CA ASN A 25 14.63 9.88 8.60
C ASN A 25 15.10 11.23 8.00
N GLY A 26 14.73 12.34 8.63
CA GLY A 26 15.16 13.69 8.26
C GLY A 26 14.44 14.29 7.03
N VAL A 27 13.46 13.61 6.45
CA VAL A 27 12.67 14.15 5.34
C VAL A 27 11.48 14.94 5.91
N THR A 28 11.28 16.18 5.45
CA THR A 28 10.15 17.01 5.88
C THR A 28 8.83 16.60 5.22
N ASP A 29 7.71 16.95 5.85
CA ASP A 29 6.38 16.69 5.27
C ASP A 29 6.18 17.44 3.95
N ASP A 30 6.65 18.69 3.86
CA ASP A 30 6.59 19.47 2.62
C ASP A 30 7.31 18.78 1.47
N ALA A 31 8.49 18.21 1.71
CA ALA A 31 9.23 17.46 0.71
C ALA A 31 8.48 16.19 0.25
N LEU A 32 7.76 15.51 1.17
CA LEU A 32 6.93 14.36 0.84
C LEU A 32 5.69 14.76 0.03
N LEU A 33 5.03 15.86 0.42
CA LEU A 33 3.88 16.42 -0.32
C LEU A 33 4.27 16.89 -1.72
N GLU A 34 5.45 17.51 -1.86
CA GLU A 34 5.96 17.97 -3.14
C GLU A 34 6.29 16.80 -4.07
N ILE A 35 7.10 15.84 -3.61
CA ILE A 35 7.48 14.69 -4.44
C ILE A 35 6.25 13.85 -4.82
N SER A 36 5.34 13.58 -3.90
CA SER A 36 4.15 12.79 -4.21
C SER A 36 3.26 13.46 -5.25
N SER A 37 3.03 14.77 -5.14
CA SER A 37 2.29 15.54 -6.15
C SER A 37 2.96 15.48 -7.53
N ARG A 38 4.28 15.58 -7.57
CA ARG A 38 5.08 15.47 -8.79
C ARG A 38 4.93 14.09 -9.42
N LEU A 39 5.04 13.01 -8.62
CA LEU A 39 4.92 11.64 -9.10
C LEU A 39 3.52 11.36 -9.67
N TYR A 40 2.45 11.83 -9.03
CA TYR A 40 1.10 11.78 -9.59
C TYR A 40 0.99 12.47 -10.96
N GLY A 41 1.67 13.61 -11.12
CA GLY A 41 1.74 14.31 -12.41
C GLY A 41 2.46 13.53 -13.51
N MET A 42 3.42 12.68 -13.12
CA MET A 42 4.23 11.85 -14.02
C MET A 42 3.63 10.48 -14.31
N ASP A 43 2.53 10.09 -13.64
CA ASP A 43 1.88 8.79 -13.78
C ASP A 43 1.08 8.70 -15.08
N VAL A 44 1.79 8.55 -16.19
CA VAL A 44 1.19 8.43 -17.55
C VAL A 44 0.60 7.05 -17.83
N ASN A 45 1.02 6.04 -17.06
CA ASN A 45 0.51 4.68 -17.17
C ASN A 45 -0.73 4.43 -16.29
N GLY A 46 -1.13 5.40 -15.47
CA GLY A 46 -2.34 5.28 -14.66
C GLY A 46 -3.59 5.05 -15.52
N ALA A 47 -4.54 4.29 -14.99
CA ALA A 47 -5.78 3.89 -15.66
C ALA A 47 -7.00 4.71 -15.21
N TYR A 48 -6.81 5.87 -14.63
CA TYR A 48 -7.83 6.66 -13.91
C TYR A 48 -9.11 6.92 -14.69
N ASP A 49 -9.00 7.29 -15.98
CA ASP A 49 -10.12 7.63 -16.84
C ASP A 49 -10.63 6.43 -17.67
N GLN A 50 -10.03 5.26 -17.47
CA GLN A 50 -10.34 4.03 -18.22
C GLN A 50 -11.14 3.03 -17.40
N LEU A 51 -11.42 3.36 -16.13
CA LEU A 51 -12.12 2.48 -15.21
C LEU A 51 -13.54 2.98 -14.95
N GLU A 52 -14.50 2.09 -15.11
CA GLU A 52 -15.89 2.33 -14.72
C GLU A 52 -16.19 1.63 -13.39
N LEU A 53 -16.42 2.43 -12.35
CA LEU A 53 -16.74 1.92 -11.01
C LEU A 53 -18.24 1.93 -10.75
N ASN A 54 -18.72 0.89 -10.09
CA ASN A 54 -20.05 0.79 -9.54
C ASN A 54 -19.97 0.77 -8.01
N LEU A 55 -19.95 1.95 -7.41
CA LEU A 55 -19.82 2.07 -5.94
C LEU A 55 -21.02 1.48 -5.19
N GLN A 56 -22.19 1.42 -5.83
CA GLN A 56 -23.42 0.91 -5.22
C GLN A 56 -23.73 1.59 -3.88
N THR A 57 -23.74 0.84 -2.77
CA THR A 57 -24.23 1.35 -1.49
C THR A 57 -23.10 1.48 -0.47
N LYS A 58 -23.13 2.58 0.27
CA LYS A 58 -22.26 2.79 1.43
C LYS A 58 -22.57 1.76 2.53
N THR A 59 -21.54 1.20 3.11
CA THR A 59 -21.63 0.25 4.23
C THR A 59 -20.87 0.78 5.46
N SER A 60 -20.85 0.02 6.53
CA SER A 60 -20.05 0.32 7.72
C SER A 60 -18.87 -0.64 7.83
N SER A 61 -17.81 -0.16 8.47
CA SER A 61 -16.68 -0.98 8.84
C SER A 61 -17.12 -2.19 9.66
N GLY A 62 -16.56 -3.37 9.31
CA GLY A 62 -16.89 -4.63 9.98
C GLY A 62 -18.23 -5.24 9.59
N SER A 63 -19.06 -4.57 8.79
CA SER A 63 -20.30 -5.16 8.27
C SER A 63 -19.99 -6.33 7.33
N ARG A 64 -20.62 -7.50 7.60
CA ARG A 64 -20.54 -8.68 6.75
C ARG A 64 -21.71 -8.76 5.76
N VAL A 65 -22.64 -7.79 5.86
CA VAL A 65 -23.81 -7.71 4.98
C VAL A 65 -23.36 -7.22 3.62
N ASP A 66 -23.67 -7.97 2.59
CA ASP A 66 -23.44 -7.57 1.22
C ASP A 66 -24.45 -6.46 0.84
N LYS A 67 -23.94 -5.26 0.61
CA LYS A 67 -24.70 -4.10 0.12
C LYS A 67 -24.35 -3.72 -1.31
N ALA A 68 -23.55 -4.55 -1.97
CA ALA A 68 -23.07 -4.32 -3.32
C ALA A 68 -23.06 -5.64 -4.14
N PRO A 69 -24.25 -6.17 -4.49
CA PRO A 69 -24.38 -7.47 -5.16
C PRO A 69 -23.81 -7.51 -6.58
N LEU A 70 -23.39 -6.38 -7.11
CA LEU A 70 -22.73 -6.30 -8.42
C LEU A 70 -21.24 -6.01 -8.22
N PRO A 71 -20.37 -6.35 -9.20
CA PRO A 71 -18.96 -6.02 -9.15
C PRO A 71 -18.69 -4.52 -8.99
N LEU A 72 -17.59 -4.16 -8.29
CA LEU A 72 -17.11 -2.80 -8.20
C LEU A 72 -16.65 -2.28 -9.56
N PHE A 73 -15.93 -3.12 -10.34
CA PHE A 73 -15.44 -2.79 -11.67
C PHE A 73 -16.40 -3.32 -12.73
N LYS A 74 -17.22 -2.44 -13.33
CA LYS A 74 -18.30 -2.84 -14.25
C LYS A 74 -17.83 -3.67 -15.46
N ASN A 75 -16.74 -3.23 -16.10
CA ASN A 75 -16.27 -3.79 -17.37
C ASN A 75 -14.91 -4.50 -17.25
N GLY A 76 -14.46 -4.73 -16.00
CA GLY A 76 -13.08 -5.19 -15.75
C GLY A 76 -12.06 -4.11 -16.15
N ILE A 77 -10.84 -4.53 -16.48
CA ILE A 77 -9.78 -3.62 -16.92
C ILE A 77 -9.69 -3.65 -18.46
N PRO A 78 -9.57 -2.49 -19.14
CA PRO A 78 -9.32 -2.44 -20.57
C PRO A 78 -8.05 -3.22 -20.96
N LYS A 79 -8.08 -3.96 -22.05
CA LYS A 79 -6.97 -4.80 -22.50
C LYS A 79 -5.67 -4.02 -22.72
N ASP A 80 -5.76 -2.78 -23.18
CA ASP A 80 -4.61 -1.89 -23.40
C ASP A 80 -3.91 -1.52 -22.09
N VAL A 81 -4.63 -1.39 -20.97
CA VAL A 81 -4.03 -1.17 -19.64
C VAL A 81 -3.20 -2.39 -19.23
N PHE A 82 -3.77 -3.59 -19.36
CA PHE A 82 -3.09 -4.83 -19.02
C PHE A 82 -1.89 -5.14 -19.91
N ALA A 83 -1.90 -4.64 -21.14
CA ALA A 83 -0.77 -4.79 -22.07
C ALA A 83 0.41 -3.84 -21.76
N ARG A 84 0.23 -2.81 -20.93
CA ARG A 84 1.33 -1.90 -20.55
C ARG A 84 2.40 -2.69 -19.78
N PRO A 85 3.69 -2.43 -20.04
CA PRO A 85 4.77 -3.26 -19.51
C PRO A 85 4.73 -3.49 -17.99
N THR A 86 4.48 -2.44 -17.20
CA THR A 86 4.45 -2.55 -15.74
C THR A 86 3.27 -3.37 -15.24
N TYR A 87 2.09 -3.26 -15.85
CA TYR A 87 0.91 -4.08 -15.53
C TYR A 87 1.10 -5.54 -15.96
N ALA A 88 1.58 -5.76 -17.19
CA ALA A 88 1.80 -7.12 -17.70
C ALA A 88 2.81 -7.90 -16.82
N LYS A 89 3.87 -7.21 -16.35
CA LYS A 89 4.85 -7.82 -15.45
C LYS A 89 4.32 -7.97 -14.02
N LEU A 90 3.48 -7.05 -13.54
CA LEU A 90 2.77 -7.21 -12.26
C LEU A 90 1.86 -8.44 -12.27
N LEU A 91 1.09 -8.64 -13.35
CA LEU A 91 0.19 -9.79 -13.48
C LEU A 91 0.94 -11.13 -13.49
N ALA A 92 2.14 -11.18 -14.08
CA ALA A 92 2.97 -12.37 -14.10
C ALA A 92 3.46 -12.79 -12.70
N LEU A 93 3.44 -11.88 -11.72
CA LEU A 93 3.81 -12.19 -10.32
C LEU A 93 2.66 -12.75 -9.48
N PHE A 94 1.44 -12.84 -10.04
CA PHE A 94 0.26 -13.17 -9.22
C PHE A 94 0.15 -14.65 -8.83
N ASP A 95 0.88 -15.51 -9.48
CA ASP A 95 0.97 -16.96 -9.23
C ASP A 95 2.29 -17.41 -8.58
N ASN A 96 3.19 -16.46 -8.29
CA ASN A 96 4.52 -16.75 -7.73
C ASN A 96 4.54 -17.01 -6.22
N TYR A 97 3.40 -16.93 -5.51
CA TYR A 97 3.40 -16.91 -4.05
C TYR A 97 2.37 -17.87 -3.45
N LEU A 98 2.76 -18.52 -2.36
CA LEU A 98 1.86 -19.31 -1.52
C LEU A 98 1.08 -18.37 -0.61
N ALA A 99 -0.25 -18.31 -0.77
CA ALA A 99 -1.09 -17.36 -0.05
C ALA A 99 -1.12 -17.55 1.48
N SER A 100 -0.65 -18.70 2.00
CA SER A 100 -0.64 -19.01 3.43
C SER A 100 0.69 -18.66 4.09
N VAL A 101 0.67 -17.76 5.09
CA VAL A 101 1.88 -17.44 5.91
C VAL A 101 2.42 -18.64 6.69
N ASN A 102 1.69 -19.76 6.78
CA ASN A 102 2.11 -20.97 7.46
C ASN A 102 2.93 -21.92 6.57
N GLU A 103 3.18 -21.52 5.34
CA GLU A 103 4.01 -22.26 4.39
C GLU A 103 5.38 -21.58 4.22
N THR A 104 6.37 -22.32 3.74
CA THR A 104 7.69 -21.78 3.42
C THR A 104 7.80 -21.63 1.92
N GLU A 105 8.07 -20.42 1.46
CA GLU A 105 8.23 -20.12 0.04
C GLU A 105 9.50 -20.73 -0.53
N GLN A 106 9.42 -21.28 -1.73
CA GLN A 106 10.56 -21.78 -2.49
C GLN A 106 10.62 -21.05 -3.83
N VAL A 107 11.32 -19.93 -3.84
CA VAL A 107 11.43 -19.09 -5.05
C VAL A 107 12.20 -19.81 -6.14
N THR A 108 11.53 -20.09 -7.23
CA THR A 108 12.10 -20.75 -8.42
C THR A 108 12.96 -19.78 -9.27
N PRO A 109 13.83 -20.29 -10.17
CA PRO A 109 14.52 -19.42 -11.12
C PRO A 109 13.59 -18.63 -12.04
N GLN A 110 12.42 -19.17 -12.40
CA GLN A 110 11.41 -18.49 -13.21
C GLN A 110 10.83 -17.30 -12.44
N GLU A 111 10.37 -17.50 -11.21
CA GLU A 111 9.83 -16.43 -10.35
C GLU A 111 10.85 -15.30 -10.14
N ARG A 112 12.13 -15.64 -9.91
CA ARG A 112 13.20 -14.63 -9.83
C ARG A 112 13.38 -13.85 -11.13
N ALA A 113 13.20 -14.49 -12.29
CA ALA A 113 13.25 -13.82 -13.58
C ALA A 113 12.05 -12.88 -13.76
N GLU A 114 10.87 -13.27 -13.32
CA GLU A 114 9.64 -12.45 -13.34
C GLU A 114 9.73 -11.24 -12.41
N GLU A 115 10.21 -11.42 -11.16
CA GLU A 115 10.53 -10.33 -10.25
C GLU A 115 11.53 -9.33 -10.89
N THR A 116 12.57 -9.86 -11.54
CA THR A 116 13.56 -9.03 -12.22
C THR A 116 12.94 -8.26 -13.38
N ALA A 117 12.13 -8.93 -14.21
CA ALA A 117 11.45 -8.31 -15.34
C ALA A 117 10.44 -7.24 -14.91
N PHE A 118 9.76 -7.42 -13.76
CA PHE A 118 8.89 -6.40 -13.18
C PHE A 118 9.69 -5.15 -12.78
N PHE A 119 10.80 -5.33 -12.04
CA PHE A 119 11.64 -4.19 -11.66
C PHE A 119 12.29 -3.52 -12.87
N ASP A 120 12.70 -4.27 -13.90
CA ASP A 120 13.21 -3.70 -15.15
C ASP A 120 12.18 -2.80 -15.82
N ALA A 121 10.91 -3.22 -15.86
CA ALA A 121 9.82 -2.41 -16.39
C ALA A 121 9.59 -1.15 -15.54
N LEU A 122 9.58 -1.27 -14.20
CA LEU A 122 9.43 -0.13 -13.28
C LEU A 122 10.55 0.90 -13.47
N PHE A 123 11.82 0.45 -13.52
CA PHE A 123 13.00 1.33 -13.64
C PHE A 123 13.09 2.01 -15.01
N GLY A 124 12.37 1.52 -16.01
CA GLY A 124 12.17 2.22 -17.28
C GLY A 124 11.34 3.49 -17.20
N THR A 125 10.52 3.65 -16.14
CA THR A 125 9.55 4.74 -16.01
C THR A 125 10.14 6.05 -15.47
N ALA A 126 9.50 7.17 -15.81
CA ALA A 126 9.85 8.48 -15.27
C ALA A 126 9.56 8.58 -13.76
N VAL A 127 8.52 7.91 -13.29
CA VAL A 127 8.10 7.85 -11.87
C VAL A 127 9.22 7.28 -11.01
N ILE A 128 9.77 6.11 -11.35
CA ILE A 128 10.85 5.49 -10.58
C ILE A 128 12.16 6.27 -10.69
N LYS A 129 12.47 6.85 -11.84
CA LYS A 129 13.65 7.74 -11.99
C LYS A 129 13.57 8.94 -11.07
N ALA A 130 12.42 9.61 -10.99
CA ALA A 130 12.20 10.73 -10.08
C ALA A 130 12.25 10.31 -8.60
N THR A 131 11.72 9.13 -8.29
CA THR A 131 11.79 8.52 -6.95
C THR A 131 13.23 8.27 -6.53
N HIS A 132 14.05 7.69 -7.39
CA HIS A 132 15.47 7.46 -7.13
C HIS A 132 16.20 8.77 -6.85
N GLN A 133 16.05 9.77 -7.73
CA GLN A 133 16.67 11.10 -7.55
C GLN A 133 16.27 11.72 -6.21
N PHE A 134 15.01 11.65 -5.83
CA PHE A 134 14.52 12.15 -4.56
C PHE A 134 15.17 11.42 -3.37
N LEU A 135 15.14 10.08 -3.36
CA LEU A 135 15.71 9.28 -2.27
C LEU A 135 17.22 9.48 -2.12
N VAL A 136 17.95 9.59 -3.25
CA VAL A 136 19.40 9.94 -3.24
C VAL A 136 19.62 11.31 -2.63
N SER A 137 18.81 12.32 -3.01
CA SER A 137 18.93 13.69 -2.47
C SER A 137 18.66 13.76 -0.96
N LYS A 138 17.97 12.77 -0.40
CA LYS A 138 17.68 12.64 1.03
C LYS A 138 18.62 11.67 1.76
N GLY A 139 19.61 11.09 1.06
CA GLY A 139 20.54 10.12 1.64
C GLY A 139 19.90 8.76 1.97
N LEU A 140 18.74 8.45 1.39
CA LEU A 140 17.97 7.22 1.66
C LEU A 140 18.21 6.12 0.61
N ALA A 141 18.84 6.43 -0.51
CA ALA A 141 19.15 5.49 -1.57
C ALA A 141 20.59 5.65 -2.09
N GLN A 142 21.12 4.57 -2.65
CA GLN A 142 22.41 4.59 -3.33
C GLN A 142 22.32 5.39 -4.64
N PRO A 143 23.31 6.24 -4.96
CA PRO A 143 23.33 6.99 -6.22
C PRO A 143 23.40 6.11 -7.47
N ASN A 144 24.04 4.94 -7.35
CA ASN A 144 24.10 3.96 -8.44
C ASN A 144 22.73 3.30 -8.63
N VAL A 145 22.20 3.35 -9.85
CA VAL A 145 20.86 2.83 -10.20
C VAL A 145 20.72 1.33 -9.97
N GLU A 146 21.77 0.55 -10.30
CA GLU A 146 21.71 -0.90 -10.11
C GLU A 146 21.71 -1.28 -8.62
N LEU A 147 22.51 -0.58 -7.79
CA LEU A 147 22.49 -0.78 -6.35
C LEU A 147 21.15 -0.34 -5.73
N PHE A 148 20.55 0.72 -6.25
CA PHE A 148 19.21 1.14 -5.81
C PHE A 148 18.15 0.10 -6.22
N LYS A 149 18.22 -0.45 -7.43
CA LYS A 149 17.34 -1.51 -7.90
C LYS A 149 17.44 -2.76 -7.01
N GLU A 150 18.66 -3.15 -6.67
CA GLU A 150 18.92 -4.22 -5.70
C GLU A 150 18.34 -3.94 -4.32
N GLN A 151 18.51 -2.70 -3.81
CA GLN A 151 17.92 -2.25 -2.55
C GLN A 151 16.39 -2.38 -2.59
N MET A 152 15.76 -1.92 -3.66
CA MET A 152 14.31 -2.01 -3.86
C MET A 152 13.83 -3.46 -3.93
N LYS A 153 14.51 -4.31 -4.71
CA LYS A 153 14.19 -5.76 -4.78
C LYS A 153 14.28 -6.40 -3.39
N ASN A 154 15.32 -6.10 -2.64
CA ASN A 154 15.52 -6.66 -1.31
C ASN A 154 14.40 -6.27 -0.33
N ILE A 155 13.95 -5.00 -0.30
CA ILE A 155 12.90 -4.57 0.63
C ILE A 155 11.52 -5.10 0.26
N TRP A 156 11.26 -5.35 -1.04
CA TRP A 156 9.97 -5.78 -1.54
C TRP A 156 9.81 -7.30 -1.66
N PHE A 157 10.82 -8.00 -2.21
CA PHE A 157 10.79 -9.43 -2.46
C PHE A 157 11.59 -10.27 -1.46
N GLY A 158 12.36 -9.61 -0.58
CA GLY A 158 13.07 -10.33 0.48
C GLY A 158 12.10 -11.06 1.39
N LEU A 159 12.31 -12.37 1.57
CA LEU A 159 11.45 -13.21 2.39
C LEU A 159 11.74 -13.04 3.88
N TYR A 160 10.69 -12.97 4.67
CA TYR A 160 10.73 -12.93 6.14
C TYR A 160 9.64 -13.82 6.75
N GLN A 161 9.58 -13.88 8.08
CA GLN A 161 8.64 -14.73 8.80
C GLN A 161 7.46 -13.93 9.35
N ARG A 162 6.23 -14.35 9.05
CA ARG A 162 4.99 -13.92 9.73
C ARG A 162 4.41 -15.03 10.61
N ALA A 163 4.81 -16.28 10.38
CA ALA A 163 4.55 -17.41 11.26
C ALA A 163 5.86 -17.99 11.75
N PRO A 164 5.94 -18.50 13.00
CA PRO A 164 7.17 -19.04 13.57
C PRO A 164 7.76 -20.17 12.70
N GLY A 165 9.03 -20.03 12.34
CA GLY A 165 9.76 -21.03 11.56
C GLY A 165 9.38 -21.10 10.07
N LYS A 166 8.49 -20.22 9.58
CA LYS A 166 8.03 -20.20 8.19
C LYS A 166 8.50 -18.92 7.50
N GLN A 167 9.42 -19.06 6.57
CA GLN A 167 9.95 -17.96 5.75
C GLN A 167 9.23 -17.99 4.39
N GLY A 168 8.01 -17.43 4.38
CA GLY A 168 7.12 -17.50 3.23
C GLY A 168 6.43 -16.17 2.90
N SER A 169 6.78 -15.06 3.57
CA SER A 169 6.15 -13.78 3.34
C SER A 169 7.11 -12.76 2.79
N SER A 170 6.65 -11.90 1.90
CA SER A 170 7.36 -10.73 1.40
C SER A 170 6.52 -9.46 1.52
N GLY A 171 7.15 -8.29 1.38
CA GLY A 171 6.43 -7.02 1.33
C GLY A 171 5.51 -6.94 0.12
N PHE A 172 5.98 -7.43 -1.02
CA PHE A 172 5.21 -7.45 -2.26
C PHE A 172 3.95 -8.32 -2.14
N GLU A 173 4.12 -9.56 -1.70
CA GLU A 173 2.99 -10.48 -1.49
C GLU A 173 1.95 -9.86 -0.57
N HIS A 174 2.38 -9.39 0.61
CA HIS A 174 1.45 -8.82 1.56
C HIS A 174 0.69 -7.61 1.00
N VAL A 175 1.39 -6.64 0.41
CA VAL A 175 0.77 -5.39 -0.04
C VAL A 175 -0.08 -5.59 -1.28
N PHE A 176 0.42 -6.34 -2.26
CA PHE A 176 -0.24 -6.46 -3.57
C PHE A 176 -1.19 -7.65 -3.66
N LEU A 177 -0.85 -8.80 -3.09
CA LEU A 177 -1.63 -10.03 -3.28
C LEU A 177 -2.52 -10.37 -2.10
N GLY A 178 -2.04 -10.09 -0.88
CA GLY A 178 -2.70 -10.48 0.36
C GLY A 178 -2.30 -11.87 0.83
N GLU A 179 -2.33 -12.07 2.14
CA GLU A 179 -1.90 -13.28 2.81
C GLU A 179 -2.98 -13.82 3.75
N PHE A 180 -3.07 -15.14 3.86
CA PHE A 180 -3.95 -15.84 4.79
C PHE A 180 -3.20 -16.27 6.05
N LYS A 181 -3.71 -15.84 7.22
CA LYS A 181 -3.26 -16.29 8.53
C LYS A 181 -4.47 -16.72 9.37
N ASN A 182 -5.03 -15.83 10.16
CA ASN A 182 -6.30 -16.01 10.90
C ASN A 182 -7.41 -15.17 10.25
N GLY A 183 -7.29 -14.91 8.98
CA GLY A 183 -8.08 -14.02 8.16
C GLY A 183 -7.23 -13.58 6.97
N ILE A 184 -7.63 -12.55 6.27
CA ILE A 184 -6.85 -11.94 5.19
C ILE A 184 -6.20 -10.67 5.69
N SER A 185 -4.89 -10.53 5.44
CA SER A 185 -4.12 -9.32 5.65
C SER A 185 -3.51 -8.81 4.33
N GLY A 186 -3.19 -7.52 4.25
CA GLY A 186 -2.68 -6.93 2.99
C GLY A 186 -3.76 -6.77 1.93
N LEU A 187 -3.45 -7.06 0.67
CA LEU A 187 -4.29 -6.89 -0.51
C LEU A 187 -4.76 -5.44 -0.67
N HIS A 188 -3.81 -4.57 -1.04
CA HIS A 188 -4.05 -3.15 -1.26
C HIS A 188 -3.90 -2.73 -2.73
N SER A 189 -3.68 -3.70 -3.66
CA SER A 189 -3.63 -3.47 -5.10
C SER A 189 -5.01 -3.55 -5.74
N TRP A 190 -5.44 -2.48 -6.42
CA TRP A 190 -6.68 -2.49 -7.19
C TRP A 190 -6.60 -3.43 -8.41
N VAL A 191 -5.39 -3.65 -8.97
CA VAL A 191 -5.16 -4.60 -10.07
C VAL A 191 -5.45 -6.02 -9.63
N ARG A 192 -4.96 -6.41 -8.44
CA ARG A 192 -5.29 -7.71 -7.85
C ARG A 192 -6.78 -7.81 -7.55
N PHE A 193 -7.35 -6.78 -6.95
CA PHE A 193 -8.77 -6.74 -6.61
C PHE A 193 -9.66 -7.03 -7.83
N VAL A 194 -9.51 -6.27 -8.91
CA VAL A 194 -10.35 -6.45 -10.10
C VAL A 194 -10.10 -7.80 -10.80
N THR A 195 -8.87 -8.31 -10.74
CA THR A 195 -8.54 -9.63 -11.30
C THR A 195 -9.28 -10.74 -10.55
N GLU A 196 -9.29 -10.69 -9.23
CA GLU A 196 -9.97 -11.70 -8.40
C GLU A 196 -11.49 -11.52 -8.38
N GLU A 197 -11.98 -10.27 -8.48
CA GLU A 197 -13.41 -9.99 -8.64
C GLU A 197 -13.93 -10.57 -9.97
N ALA A 198 -13.18 -10.41 -11.06
CA ALA A 198 -13.54 -10.96 -12.36
C ALA A 198 -13.55 -12.50 -12.41
N LYS A 199 -12.74 -13.16 -11.58
CA LYS A 199 -12.75 -14.63 -11.41
C LYS A 199 -13.90 -15.13 -10.53
N GLY A 200 -14.54 -14.23 -9.76
CA GLY A 200 -15.54 -14.59 -8.74
C GLY A 200 -14.94 -15.01 -7.39
N ASP A 201 -13.64 -14.93 -7.22
CA ASP A 201 -12.94 -15.27 -5.99
C ASP A 201 -13.00 -14.14 -4.94
N LEU A 202 -13.27 -12.90 -5.38
CA LEU A 202 -13.41 -11.74 -4.52
C LEU A 202 -14.79 -11.11 -4.68
N ASN A 203 -15.47 -10.85 -3.55
CA ASN A 203 -16.75 -10.16 -3.50
C ASN A 203 -16.63 -8.82 -2.77
N TYR A 204 -16.98 -7.75 -3.47
CA TYR A 204 -17.15 -6.40 -2.95
C TYR A 204 -18.41 -6.30 -2.09
N LEU A 205 -18.34 -5.69 -0.90
CA LEU A 205 -19.49 -5.61 0.01
C LEU A 205 -20.06 -4.18 0.18
N GLY A 206 -19.64 -3.25 -0.63
CA GLY A 206 -19.92 -1.82 -0.51
C GLY A 206 -18.71 -1.05 -0.01
N TYR A 207 -18.75 0.29 -0.04
CA TYR A 207 -17.66 1.15 0.39
C TYR A 207 -17.94 1.78 1.76
N THR A 208 -16.89 2.08 2.52
CA THR A 208 -16.97 2.84 3.77
C THR A 208 -16.59 4.30 3.54
N ARG A 209 -15.53 4.54 2.75
CA ARG A 209 -15.02 5.88 2.43
C ARG A 209 -14.51 5.93 0.98
N VAL A 210 -14.64 7.08 0.36
CA VAL A 210 -14.04 7.40 -0.94
C VAL A 210 -13.44 8.80 -0.93
N LEU A 211 -12.37 8.98 -1.69
CA LEU A 211 -11.68 10.25 -1.85
C LEU A 211 -11.27 10.42 -3.32
N SER A 212 -11.57 11.56 -3.92
CA SER A 212 -11.06 11.92 -5.24
C SER A 212 -9.63 12.47 -5.11
N LEU A 213 -8.72 11.96 -5.94
CA LEU A 213 -7.33 12.42 -6.01
C LEU A 213 -7.07 13.31 -7.25
N GLY A 214 -8.16 13.75 -7.89
CA GLY A 214 -8.07 14.66 -9.02
C GLY A 214 -7.91 14.02 -10.39
N LYS A 215 -7.61 12.74 -10.44
CA LYS A 215 -7.67 11.91 -11.64
C LYS A 215 -8.78 10.88 -11.44
N GLY A 216 -9.77 10.89 -12.34
CA GLY A 216 -10.94 10.02 -12.23
C GLY A 216 -11.89 10.36 -11.06
N PRO A 217 -13.03 9.69 -10.98
CA PRO A 217 -14.08 9.97 -9.98
C PRO A 217 -13.70 9.50 -8.57
N VAL A 218 -12.90 8.45 -8.45
CA VAL A 218 -12.44 7.86 -7.19
C VAL A 218 -10.95 7.61 -7.27
N GLY A 219 -10.18 8.23 -6.39
CA GLY A 219 -8.74 8.00 -6.27
C GLY A 219 -8.40 7.02 -5.15
N LEU A 220 -9.07 7.13 -3.99
CA LEU A 220 -8.97 6.16 -2.89
C LEU A 220 -10.35 5.62 -2.55
N ILE A 221 -10.41 4.34 -2.24
CA ILE A 221 -11.56 3.67 -1.69
C ILE A 221 -11.17 2.84 -0.48
N GLU A 222 -11.94 2.93 0.59
CA GLU A 222 -11.90 2.01 1.72
C GLU A 222 -13.14 1.13 1.67
N LEU A 223 -12.96 -0.17 1.80
CA LEU A 223 -14.04 -1.14 1.64
C LEU A 223 -13.82 -2.43 2.43
N PRO A 224 -14.90 -3.08 2.91
CA PRO A 224 -14.90 -4.48 3.28
C PRO A 224 -15.08 -5.37 2.04
N MET A 225 -14.53 -6.59 2.11
CA MET A 225 -14.66 -7.59 1.04
C MET A 225 -14.65 -9.01 1.60
N LYS A 226 -15.04 -9.97 0.76
CA LYS A 226 -14.73 -11.39 0.97
C LYS A 226 -13.78 -11.83 -0.15
N TYR A 227 -12.72 -12.51 0.21
CA TYR A 227 -11.80 -13.12 -0.74
C TYR A 227 -11.67 -14.61 -0.42
N GLN A 228 -11.97 -15.47 -1.40
CA GLN A 228 -12.08 -16.93 -1.22
C GLN A 228 -12.94 -17.32 0.00
N GLY A 229 -14.07 -16.62 0.17
CA GLY A 229 -15.00 -16.83 1.27
C GLY A 229 -14.60 -16.21 2.62
N VAL A 230 -13.35 -15.76 2.78
CA VAL A 230 -12.85 -15.16 4.03
C VAL A 230 -13.14 -13.67 4.05
N PHE A 231 -13.73 -13.19 5.14
CA PHE A 231 -14.09 -11.79 5.33
C PHE A 231 -12.89 -10.94 5.73
N LYS A 232 -12.70 -9.82 5.01
CA LYS A 232 -11.76 -8.74 5.34
C LYS A 232 -12.55 -7.47 5.64
N PRO A 233 -12.50 -6.95 6.89
CA PRO A 233 -13.32 -5.79 7.30
C PRO A 233 -12.88 -4.47 6.66
N HIS A 234 -11.59 -4.35 6.33
CA HIS A 234 -11.00 -3.14 5.78
C HIS A 234 -9.93 -3.46 4.75
N SER A 235 -10.03 -2.85 3.59
CA SER A 235 -8.94 -2.68 2.66
C SER A 235 -9.01 -1.29 2.05
N THR A 236 -7.87 -0.70 1.76
CA THR A 236 -7.78 0.59 1.07
C THR A 236 -7.04 0.38 -0.25
N LEU A 237 -7.58 0.95 -1.33
CA LEU A 237 -7.02 0.82 -2.68
C LEU A 237 -6.82 2.21 -3.28
N MET A 238 -5.71 2.40 -3.99
CA MET A 238 -5.49 3.55 -4.88
C MET A 238 -6.00 3.19 -6.27
N ILE A 239 -7.22 3.62 -6.61
CA ILE A 239 -7.88 3.23 -7.84
C ILE A 239 -7.26 3.94 -9.04
N GLY A 240 -6.86 3.14 -10.03
CA GLY A 240 -6.32 3.62 -11.30
C GLY A 240 -4.85 4.04 -11.26
N SER A 241 -4.18 4.01 -10.12
CA SER A 241 -2.73 4.22 -10.03
C SER A 241 -1.95 3.14 -10.80
N SER A 242 -0.86 3.53 -11.45
CA SER A 242 0.03 2.55 -12.06
C SER A 242 0.82 1.77 -11.01
N PRO A 243 1.30 0.54 -11.35
CA PRO A 243 2.18 -0.22 -10.47
C PRO A 243 3.44 0.55 -10.05
N GLU A 244 4.03 1.32 -10.96
CA GLU A 244 5.19 2.15 -10.67
C GLU A 244 4.90 3.27 -9.69
N LEU A 245 3.71 3.88 -9.72
CA LEU A 245 3.32 4.91 -8.77
C LEU A 245 3.11 4.32 -7.38
N GLU A 246 2.43 3.17 -7.28
CA GLU A 246 2.22 2.48 -6.00
C GLU A 246 3.55 2.09 -5.36
N ILE A 247 4.44 1.41 -6.10
CA ILE A 247 5.77 1.03 -5.61
C ILE A 247 6.59 2.28 -5.22
N ALA A 248 6.54 3.36 -5.99
CA ALA A 248 7.26 4.59 -5.70
C ALA A 248 6.81 5.24 -4.39
N LEU A 249 5.50 5.48 -4.25
CA LEU A 249 4.94 6.13 -3.06
C LEU A 249 5.15 5.29 -1.80
N TYR A 250 4.88 3.99 -1.87
CA TYR A 250 5.09 3.08 -0.74
C TYR A 250 6.57 3.01 -0.34
N SER A 251 7.50 2.96 -1.30
CA SER A 251 8.94 2.91 -1.02
C SER A 251 9.47 4.21 -0.41
N ILE A 252 9.06 5.37 -0.94
CA ILE A 252 9.39 6.68 -0.34
C ILE A 252 8.92 6.71 1.11
N CYS A 253 7.67 6.33 1.35
CA CYS A 253 7.09 6.35 2.69
C CYS A 253 7.77 5.35 3.63
N PHE A 254 8.06 4.14 3.17
CA PHE A 254 8.80 3.14 3.93
C PHE A 254 10.19 3.62 4.35
N MET A 255 10.92 4.28 3.45
CA MET A 255 12.27 4.78 3.73
C MET A 255 12.27 6.07 4.54
N ALA A 256 11.31 6.99 4.30
CA ALA A 256 11.25 8.28 4.98
C ALA A 256 10.49 8.27 6.31
N ARG A 257 9.49 7.41 6.44
CA ARG A 257 8.56 7.32 7.58
C ARG A 257 8.34 5.85 8.01
N PRO A 258 9.39 5.12 8.40
CA PRO A 258 9.24 3.73 8.85
C PRO A 258 8.32 3.66 10.09
N ASP A 259 7.39 2.68 10.10
CA ASP A 259 6.40 2.45 11.16
C ASP A 259 5.52 3.68 11.48
N SER A 260 5.28 4.54 10.48
CA SER A 260 4.62 5.84 10.70
C SER A 260 3.72 6.23 9.53
N LEU A 261 2.91 7.25 9.74
CA LEU A 261 2.15 7.92 8.69
C LEU A 261 3.07 8.79 7.84
N CYS A 262 2.88 8.73 6.54
CA CYS A 262 3.61 9.47 5.53
C CYS A 262 2.62 10.34 4.75
N PRO A 263 2.72 11.69 4.81
CA PRO A 263 1.78 12.56 4.13
C PRO A 263 1.99 12.52 2.61
N ILE A 264 0.89 12.41 1.88
CA ILE A 264 0.83 12.35 0.42
C ILE A 264 -0.12 13.40 -0.10
N LYS A 265 0.28 14.05 -1.18
CA LYS A 265 -0.54 14.99 -1.93
C LYS A 265 -0.87 14.39 -3.28
N GLY A 266 -2.15 14.09 -3.49
CA GLY A 266 -2.66 13.71 -4.80
C GLY A 266 -2.63 14.88 -5.78
N GLN A 267 -2.86 14.59 -7.05
CA GLN A 267 -2.92 15.64 -8.07
C GLN A 267 -4.15 16.53 -7.88
N VAL A 268 -3.99 17.82 -8.19
CA VAL A 268 -5.05 18.82 -8.11
C VAL A 268 -6.06 18.63 -9.22
N ALA A 269 -7.33 18.37 -8.85
CA ALA A 269 -8.44 18.58 -9.77
C ALA A 269 -9.10 19.92 -9.45
N ASN A 270 -9.38 20.72 -10.46
CA ASN A 270 -10.10 21.99 -10.33
C ASN A 270 -9.52 22.94 -9.24
N GLY A 271 -8.19 23.00 -9.13
CA GLY A 271 -7.51 23.88 -8.16
C GLY A 271 -7.55 23.42 -6.71
N ARG A 272 -8.11 22.25 -6.41
CA ARG A 272 -8.13 21.68 -5.05
C ARG A 272 -7.13 20.55 -4.92
N THR A 273 -6.20 20.68 -3.97
CA THR A 273 -5.29 19.59 -3.59
C THR A 273 -5.98 18.67 -2.62
N THR A 274 -5.86 17.38 -2.84
CA THR A 274 -6.33 16.37 -1.90
C THR A 274 -5.11 15.74 -1.23
N GLN A 275 -5.15 15.64 0.09
CA GLN A 275 -4.12 14.99 0.88
C GLN A 275 -4.68 13.73 1.54
N TYR A 276 -3.82 12.75 1.68
CA TYR A 276 -4.06 11.52 2.43
C TYR A 276 -2.72 11.07 3.03
N SER A 277 -2.69 9.94 3.71
CA SER A 277 -1.45 9.39 4.24
C SER A 277 -1.25 7.96 3.74
N ILE A 278 0.00 7.53 3.71
CA ILE A 278 0.38 6.12 3.60
C ILE A 278 0.90 5.68 4.97
N GLN A 279 0.30 4.64 5.53
CA GLN A 279 0.83 3.96 6.71
C GLN A 279 1.84 2.92 6.25
N THR A 280 3.01 2.89 6.90
CA THR A 280 4.03 1.88 6.68
C THR A 280 4.28 1.06 7.93
N PHE A 281 4.72 -0.18 7.75
CA PHE A 281 5.20 -1.06 8.82
C PHE A 281 6.47 -1.77 8.36
N VAL A 282 7.43 -1.89 9.27
CA VAL A 282 8.71 -2.56 9.02
C VAL A 282 8.66 -3.99 9.54
N SER A 283 8.98 -4.95 8.69
CA SER A 283 9.33 -6.30 9.13
C SER A 283 10.86 -6.42 9.26
N LYS A 284 11.31 -7.01 10.38
CA LYS A 284 12.73 -7.25 10.64
C LYS A 284 13.00 -8.74 10.66
N PHE A 285 13.99 -9.18 9.89
CA PHE A 285 14.42 -10.57 9.85
C PHE A 285 15.92 -10.67 9.56
N HIS A 286 16.65 -11.43 10.37
CA HIS A 286 18.11 -11.56 10.28
C HIS A 286 18.87 -10.23 10.14
N GLY A 287 18.50 -9.22 10.95
CA GLY A 287 19.13 -7.90 10.95
C GLY A 287 18.79 -7.01 9.74
N ARG A 288 17.98 -7.48 8.79
CA ARG A 288 17.50 -6.72 7.64
C ARG A 288 16.12 -6.16 7.90
N GLN A 289 15.77 -5.11 7.14
CA GLN A 289 14.45 -4.48 7.16
C GLN A 289 13.77 -4.70 5.81
N PHE A 290 12.49 -5.04 5.87
CA PHE A 290 11.63 -5.31 4.72
C PHE A 290 10.34 -4.52 4.86
N VAL A 291 9.67 -4.26 3.75
CA VAL A 291 8.31 -3.75 3.79
C VAL A 291 7.43 -4.78 4.49
N GLY A 292 7.00 -4.48 5.70
CA GLY A 292 6.06 -5.32 6.43
C GLY A 292 4.63 -5.09 5.95
N SER A 293 4.26 -3.82 5.75
CA SER A 293 3.05 -3.39 5.07
C SER A 293 3.21 -1.94 4.60
N ALA A 294 2.46 -1.55 3.58
CA ALA A 294 2.29 -0.17 3.15
C ALA A 294 0.92 -0.04 2.48
N PHE A 295 0.11 0.93 2.91
CA PHE A 295 -1.22 1.14 2.36
C PHE A 295 -1.71 2.56 2.58
N PRO A 296 -2.57 3.07 1.68
CA PRO A 296 -3.15 4.40 1.84
C PRO A 296 -4.17 4.41 2.98
N THR A 297 -4.27 5.55 3.67
CA THR A 297 -5.25 5.81 4.73
C THR A 297 -5.78 7.23 4.64
N PHE A 298 -6.99 7.47 5.18
CA PHE A 298 -7.71 8.74 5.10
C PHE A 298 -7.43 9.65 6.28
#